data_5011df81166d2051ad3d6e0c1ce47fc1
#
_entry.id   5011df81166d2051ad3d6e0c1ce47fc1
#
_cell.length_a   1.000
_cell.length_b   1.000
_cell.length_c   1.000
_cell.angle_alpha   90.00
_cell.angle_beta   90.00
_cell.angle_gamma   90.00
#
_symmetry.space_group_name_H-M   'P 1'
#
loop_
_entity.id
_entity.type
_entity.pdbx_description
1 polymer ?
#
loop_
_entity_poly.entity_id
_entity_poly.type
_entity_poly.pdbx_seq_one_letter_code
_entity_poly.pdbx_strand_id
1 'polypeptide(L)'
;MLMKLHRVTYVVFLFFLGVYVLGNHLLPVSDPVESNYALTAKEMVLSGDWLSPQIYGHYWFDKPIMIYWLLSLSYSVFGMTDFASRFPSGLFGALSVAMVYQGVRTLTGQRVGSLLSAFILGTSLIVWTIAHGIITDMVLLFATVGTFYYAYRGLLVKNPWHMAVAYGFAGIAVLTKGPVGLVLPGLLFLIYAGVKRSWSMVKALFPWQGILVFLAVVLPWYGYMYHTHGMEFINGFLGLHNVTRATQSEHPEVNHWWYYLPIFLGGSLPWTGAILYGMYRGWKTRTDGYLYTMIMGWGTILFYTMMATKYPTYAFISVIPFSLLGAYGVISLKDASHRAWWWLLGPTLVLWWALGVGTFFAPWGFWWILRAVVVVLTLFLGGCYWYRKRLMMPFTVGMGTLVVLGIVLMEGLVPFLGLRSSVTYHEQVRSFHGPVYYYGEYAASVPYYLDVTPVRVEPSPERLAKYNVQRSAKWNGKNVMPQIEEQELFRRLQSGERMLIITNKNYGKELEESSVGQYLERDESSSKVVLLHSK
;
A
#
# COMPACT_ATOMS: atom_id res chain seq x y z
N MET A 1 -8.46 28.43 -13.15
CA MET A 1 -8.42 29.15 -11.87
C MET A 1 -8.15 28.13 -10.76
N LEU A 2 -6.95 28.17 -10.19
CA LEU A 2 -6.54 27.27 -9.12
C LEU A 2 -7.47 27.43 -7.89
N MET A 3 -7.70 26.34 -7.21
CA MET A 3 -8.56 26.26 -6.03
C MET A 3 -8.00 27.13 -4.89
N LYS A 4 -8.79 28.07 -4.37
CA LYS A 4 -8.37 28.84 -3.19
C LYS A 4 -8.33 27.89 -1.99
N LEU A 5 -7.13 27.67 -1.45
CA LEU A 5 -6.94 26.79 -0.30
C LEU A 5 -7.55 27.39 0.96
N HIS A 6 -8.36 26.61 1.66
CA HIS A 6 -8.89 26.99 2.97
C HIS A 6 -7.82 26.79 4.05
N ARG A 7 -7.72 27.68 5.03
CA ARG A 7 -6.76 27.55 6.15
C ARG A 7 -6.83 26.20 6.86
N VAL A 8 -8.04 25.64 7.00
CA VAL A 8 -8.24 24.33 7.62
C VAL A 8 -7.59 23.20 6.81
N THR A 9 -7.42 23.34 5.50
CA THR A 9 -6.72 22.34 4.67
C THR A 9 -5.29 22.12 5.13
N TYR A 10 -4.58 23.20 5.48
CA TYR A 10 -3.21 23.10 6.02
C TYR A 10 -3.18 22.42 7.40
N VAL A 11 -4.15 22.71 8.26
CA VAL A 11 -4.25 22.07 9.56
C VAL A 11 -4.50 20.57 9.40
N VAL A 12 -5.42 20.17 8.50
CA VAL A 12 -5.69 18.76 8.19
C VAL A 12 -4.43 18.09 7.62
N PHE A 13 -3.75 18.75 6.71
CA PHE A 13 -2.49 18.23 6.13
C PHE A 13 -1.44 18.01 7.20
N LEU A 14 -1.12 19.02 8.01
CA LEU A 14 -0.07 18.93 9.04
C LEU A 14 -0.39 17.89 10.11
N PHE A 15 -1.67 17.79 10.52
CA PHE A 15 -2.11 16.77 11.47
C PHE A 15 -1.86 15.37 10.94
N PHE A 16 -2.34 15.06 9.71
CA PHE A 16 -2.16 13.72 9.15
C PHE A 16 -0.72 13.45 8.70
N LEU A 17 0.05 14.48 8.32
CA LEU A 17 1.49 14.31 8.10
C LEU A 17 2.16 13.84 9.39
N GLY A 18 1.87 14.48 10.53
CA GLY A 18 2.36 14.02 11.83
C GLY A 18 1.95 12.58 12.14
N VAL A 19 0.66 12.25 11.94
CA VAL A 19 0.13 10.89 12.19
C VAL A 19 0.83 9.83 11.35
N TYR A 20 1.13 10.10 10.09
CA TYR A 20 1.68 9.10 9.16
C TYR A 20 3.21 9.04 9.11
N VAL A 21 3.88 10.05 9.66
CA VAL A 21 5.36 10.11 9.64
C VAL A 21 5.94 9.75 11.01
N LEU A 22 5.17 9.98 12.09
CA LEU A 22 5.61 9.67 13.45
C LEU A 22 5.85 8.16 13.60
N GLY A 23 7.03 7.78 14.08
CA GLY A 23 7.42 6.38 14.30
C GLY A 23 7.99 5.66 13.06
N ASN A 24 7.99 6.27 11.87
CA ASN A 24 8.51 5.64 10.64
C ASN A 24 10.01 5.27 10.73
N HIS A 25 10.80 5.97 11.54
CA HIS A 25 12.21 5.67 11.77
C HIS A 25 12.45 4.37 12.56
N LEU A 26 11.41 3.83 13.20
CA LEU A 26 11.47 2.57 13.95
C LEU A 26 11.07 1.36 13.12
N LEU A 27 10.45 1.59 11.95
CA LEU A 27 9.93 0.54 11.10
C LEU A 27 10.99 0.12 10.07
N PRO A 28 11.68 -1.01 10.24
CA PRO A 28 12.69 -1.44 9.28
C PRO A 28 12.09 -1.77 7.92
N VAL A 29 12.89 -1.63 6.87
CA VAL A 29 12.52 -2.05 5.51
C VAL A 29 12.32 -3.56 5.49
N SER A 30 11.12 -4.01 5.14
CA SER A 30 10.74 -5.42 5.17
C SER A 30 10.85 -6.11 3.81
N ASP A 31 11.16 -7.41 3.85
CA ASP A 31 11.22 -8.25 2.66
C ASP A 31 9.87 -8.87 2.29
N PRO A 32 9.64 -9.19 1.00
CA PRO A 32 10.45 -8.81 -0.15
C PRO A 32 9.98 -7.53 -0.85
N VAL A 33 8.77 -7.04 -0.55
CA VAL A 33 8.11 -6.00 -1.37
C VAL A 33 8.71 -4.61 -1.11
N GLU A 34 8.81 -4.21 0.17
CA GLU A 34 9.34 -2.90 0.54
C GLU A 34 10.82 -2.77 0.19
N SER A 35 11.59 -3.83 0.45
CA SER A 35 13.02 -3.86 0.17
C SER A 35 13.35 -3.75 -1.32
N ASN A 36 12.50 -4.29 -2.20
CA ASN A 36 12.68 -4.10 -3.65
C ASN A 36 12.55 -2.63 -4.06
N TYR A 37 11.53 -1.91 -3.54
CA TYR A 37 11.40 -0.48 -3.82
C TYR A 37 12.57 0.34 -3.25
N ALA A 38 12.95 0.03 -2.01
CA ALA A 38 14.02 0.74 -1.31
C ALA A 38 15.37 0.52 -2.00
N LEU A 39 15.70 -0.73 -2.34
CA LEU A 39 16.95 -1.06 -3.03
C LEU A 39 17.00 -0.45 -4.43
N THR A 40 15.94 -0.56 -5.22
CA THR A 40 15.87 0.05 -6.54
C THR A 40 16.15 1.55 -6.49
N ALA A 41 15.51 2.28 -5.56
CA ALA A 41 15.73 3.71 -5.41
C ALA A 41 17.16 4.03 -4.90
N LYS A 42 17.72 3.19 -4.02
CA LYS A 42 19.11 3.30 -3.55
C LYS A 42 20.08 3.17 -4.73
N GLU A 43 19.93 2.15 -5.57
CA GLU A 43 20.80 1.94 -6.74
C GLU A 43 20.67 3.08 -7.75
N MET A 44 19.46 3.63 -7.98
CA MET A 44 19.28 4.82 -8.83
C MET A 44 20.02 6.06 -8.30
N VAL A 45 20.05 6.26 -6.98
CA VAL A 45 20.80 7.37 -6.38
C VAL A 45 22.31 7.13 -6.51
N LEU A 46 22.77 5.91 -6.26
CA LEU A 46 24.21 5.58 -6.31
C LEU A 46 24.76 5.57 -7.73
N SER A 47 23.99 5.08 -8.71
CA SER A 47 24.38 5.09 -10.13
C SER A 47 24.25 6.45 -10.79
N GLY A 48 23.41 7.34 -10.25
CA GLY A 48 23.04 8.61 -10.88
C GLY A 48 22.04 8.46 -12.04
N ASP A 49 21.61 7.25 -12.39
CA ASP A 49 20.59 7.00 -13.41
C ASP A 49 19.20 7.07 -12.77
N TRP A 50 18.56 8.20 -12.89
CA TRP A 50 17.22 8.46 -12.36
C TRP A 50 16.09 8.13 -13.34
N LEU A 51 16.40 7.60 -14.52
CA LEU A 51 15.41 7.31 -15.55
C LEU A 51 15.15 5.83 -15.73
N SER A 52 16.17 4.98 -15.58
CA SER A 52 16.05 3.53 -15.72
C SER A 52 16.15 2.83 -14.36
N PRO A 53 15.03 2.36 -13.76
CA PRO A 53 15.06 1.63 -12.50
C PRO A 53 15.95 0.38 -12.58
N GLN A 54 16.79 0.16 -11.57
CA GLN A 54 17.71 -0.97 -11.48
C GLN A 54 17.58 -1.65 -10.12
N ILE A 55 17.83 -2.96 -10.07
CA ILE A 55 17.98 -3.75 -8.85
C ILE A 55 19.05 -4.83 -9.08
N TYR A 56 19.98 -4.97 -8.16
CA TYR A 56 21.16 -5.86 -8.29
C TYR A 56 22.02 -5.56 -9.53
N GLY A 57 22.07 -4.30 -9.95
CA GLY A 57 22.76 -3.87 -11.15
C GLY A 57 22.06 -4.23 -12.48
N HIS A 58 20.84 -4.76 -12.45
CA HIS A 58 20.05 -5.10 -13.63
C HIS A 58 18.82 -4.20 -13.75
N TYR A 59 18.39 -3.91 -14.98
CA TYR A 59 17.18 -3.14 -15.22
C TYR A 59 15.93 -3.85 -14.66
N TRP A 60 15.05 -3.06 -14.02
CA TRP A 60 13.90 -3.57 -13.27
C TRP A 60 12.61 -2.89 -13.67
N PHE A 61 11.75 -3.59 -14.42
CA PHE A 61 10.54 -3.03 -15.02
C PHE A 61 9.25 -3.42 -14.26
N ASP A 62 9.30 -3.64 -12.94
CA ASP A 62 8.12 -4.05 -12.16
C ASP A 62 7.10 -2.93 -12.01
N LYS A 63 7.55 -1.70 -11.79
CA LYS A 63 6.70 -0.51 -11.63
C LYS A 63 7.21 0.67 -12.45
N PRO A 64 6.29 1.63 -12.78
CA PRO A 64 6.71 2.90 -13.36
C PRO A 64 7.50 3.76 -12.38
N ILE A 65 8.06 4.84 -12.88
CA ILE A 65 9.14 5.59 -12.26
C ILE A 65 8.76 6.39 -10.99
N MET A 66 7.47 6.78 -10.83
CA MET A 66 7.08 7.80 -9.85
C MET A 66 7.52 7.47 -8.43
N ILE A 67 7.30 6.23 -7.98
CA ILE A 67 7.69 5.84 -6.62
C ILE A 67 9.21 5.89 -6.42
N TYR A 68 9.98 5.50 -7.44
CA TYR A 68 11.44 5.52 -7.36
C TYR A 68 11.97 6.94 -7.32
N TRP A 69 11.43 7.87 -8.12
CA TRP A 69 11.79 9.29 -8.03
C TRP A 69 11.53 9.89 -6.65
N LEU A 70 10.37 9.56 -6.06
CA LEU A 70 10.00 10.07 -4.74
C LEU A 70 10.90 9.49 -3.63
N LEU A 71 11.26 8.21 -3.71
CA LEU A 71 12.19 7.59 -2.80
C LEU A 71 13.61 8.15 -2.98
N SER A 72 14.10 8.26 -4.23
CA SER A 72 15.42 8.81 -4.53
C SER A 72 15.55 10.27 -4.05
N LEU A 73 14.51 11.07 -4.26
CA LEU A 73 14.46 12.44 -3.73
C LEU A 73 14.48 12.44 -2.19
N SER A 74 13.72 11.55 -1.56
CA SER A 74 13.71 11.40 -0.10
C SER A 74 15.08 11.00 0.44
N TYR A 75 15.76 10.07 -0.23
CA TYR A 75 17.12 9.64 0.12
C TYR A 75 18.16 10.75 -0.06
N SER A 76 18.01 11.57 -1.09
CA SER A 76 18.91 12.73 -1.32
C SER A 76 18.77 13.81 -0.24
N VAL A 77 17.58 13.91 0.40
CA VAL A 77 17.31 14.91 1.45
C VAL A 77 17.59 14.38 2.85
N PHE A 78 17.16 13.15 3.16
CA PHE A 78 17.17 12.57 4.52
C PHE A 78 18.19 11.44 4.70
N GLY A 79 18.96 11.11 3.66
CA GLY A 79 19.83 9.93 3.64
C GLY A 79 19.04 8.63 3.42
N MET A 80 19.75 7.52 3.20
CA MET A 80 19.18 6.20 2.99
C MET A 80 18.80 5.56 4.33
N THR A 81 17.65 5.97 4.87
CA THR A 81 17.16 5.56 6.19
C THR A 81 15.75 4.97 6.10
N ASP A 82 15.33 4.23 7.13
CA ASP A 82 13.96 3.70 7.24
C ASP A 82 12.92 4.83 7.19
N PHE A 83 13.21 5.95 7.85
CA PHE A 83 12.38 7.15 7.78
C PHE A 83 12.22 7.66 6.34
N ALA A 84 13.33 7.86 5.64
CA ALA A 84 13.34 8.38 4.27
C ALA A 84 12.61 7.46 3.31
N SER A 85 12.71 6.14 3.50
CA SER A 85 12.01 5.12 2.71
C SER A 85 10.48 5.21 2.84
N ARG A 86 9.97 5.60 4.02
CA ARG A 86 8.52 5.66 4.32
C ARG A 86 7.93 7.06 4.17
N PHE A 87 8.77 8.09 4.17
CA PHE A 87 8.33 9.49 4.11
C PHE A 87 7.43 9.79 2.89
N PRO A 88 7.70 9.33 1.67
CA PRO A 88 6.81 9.58 0.52
C PRO A 88 5.39 9.07 0.75
N SER A 89 5.21 7.85 1.30
CA SER A 89 3.89 7.31 1.59
C SER A 89 3.13 8.14 2.63
N GLY A 90 3.77 8.53 3.72
CA GLY A 90 3.18 9.41 4.73
C GLY A 90 2.78 10.78 4.18
N LEU A 91 3.66 11.38 3.38
CA LEU A 91 3.41 12.68 2.74
C LEU A 91 2.20 12.63 1.78
N PHE A 92 2.17 11.67 0.86
CA PHE A 92 1.07 11.55 -0.11
C PHE A 92 -0.23 11.08 0.53
N GLY A 93 -0.16 10.30 1.62
CA GLY A 93 -1.31 10.00 2.47
C GLY A 93 -1.93 11.27 3.06
N ALA A 94 -1.13 12.12 3.70
CA ALA A 94 -1.58 13.40 4.26
C ALA A 94 -2.13 14.36 3.19
N LEU A 95 -1.47 14.46 2.04
CA LEU A 95 -1.94 15.24 0.89
C LEU A 95 -3.29 14.73 0.38
N SER A 96 -3.51 13.41 0.34
CA SER A 96 -4.78 12.80 -0.07
C SER A 96 -5.92 13.21 0.85
N VAL A 97 -5.70 13.11 2.17
CA VAL A 97 -6.69 13.50 3.18
C VAL A 97 -7.03 15.00 3.10
N ALA A 98 -5.99 15.84 2.97
CA ALA A 98 -6.18 17.28 2.81
C ALA A 98 -6.92 17.63 1.52
N MET A 99 -6.66 16.92 0.42
CA MET A 99 -7.34 17.11 -0.86
C MET A 99 -8.79 16.67 -0.79
N VAL A 100 -9.13 15.59 -0.08
CA VAL A 100 -10.53 15.19 0.16
C VAL A 100 -11.26 16.28 0.96
N TYR A 101 -10.68 16.79 2.04
CA TYR A 101 -11.27 17.93 2.76
C TYR A 101 -11.56 19.11 1.83
N GLN A 102 -10.54 19.54 1.11
CA GLN A 102 -10.61 20.71 0.21
C GLN A 102 -11.62 20.48 -0.92
N GLY A 103 -11.62 19.30 -1.53
CA GLY A 103 -12.51 18.94 -2.63
C GLY A 103 -13.97 18.92 -2.20
N VAL A 104 -14.30 18.21 -1.12
CA VAL A 104 -15.66 18.16 -0.59
C VAL A 104 -16.11 19.55 -0.13
N ARG A 105 -15.24 20.32 0.53
CA ARG A 105 -15.54 21.69 0.96
C ARG A 105 -15.89 22.62 -0.22
N THR A 106 -15.15 22.48 -1.31
CA THR A 106 -15.38 23.30 -2.52
C THR A 106 -16.66 22.90 -3.26
N LEU A 107 -16.96 21.58 -3.31
CA LEU A 107 -18.15 21.08 -4.01
C LEU A 107 -19.46 21.30 -3.25
N THR A 108 -19.43 21.17 -1.93
CA THR A 108 -20.66 21.16 -1.11
C THR A 108 -20.87 22.42 -0.28
N GLY A 109 -19.82 23.21 -0.05
CA GLY A 109 -19.86 24.33 0.88
C GLY A 109 -19.95 23.92 2.36
N GLN A 110 -20.05 22.62 2.67
CA GLN A 110 -20.29 22.11 4.03
C GLN A 110 -19.00 21.83 4.78
N ARG A 111 -18.74 22.54 5.90
CA ARG A 111 -17.51 22.36 6.69
C ARG A 111 -17.47 21.03 7.44
N VAL A 112 -18.56 20.68 8.11
CA VAL A 112 -18.62 19.47 8.94
C VAL A 112 -18.49 18.21 8.10
N GLY A 113 -19.24 18.12 7.00
CA GLY A 113 -19.17 16.97 6.07
C GLY A 113 -17.77 16.81 5.48
N SER A 114 -17.11 17.91 5.13
CA SER A 114 -15.73 17.89 4.57
C SER A 114 -14.71 17.40 5.60
N LEU A 115 -14.80 17.88 6.86
CA LEU A 115 -13.92 17.44 7.94
C LEU A 115 -14.14 15.96 8.25
N LEU A 116 -15.40 15.51 8.32
CA LEU A 116 -15.72 14.10 8.56
C LEU A 116 -15.21 13.21 7.41
N SER A 117 -15.40 13.60 6.15
CA SER A 117 -14.89 12.82 5.01
C SER A 117 -13.38 12.63 5.08
N ALA A 118 -12.65 13.72 5.32
CA ALA A 118 -11.20 13.68 5.48
C ALA A 118 -10.77 12.84 6.70
N PHE A 119 -11.43 13.02 7.82
CA PHE A 119 -11.12 12.33 9.07
C PHE A 119 -11.41 10.82 8.96
N ILE A 120 -12.52 10.43 8.34
CA ILE A 120 -12.86 9.04 8.05
C ILE A 120 -11.83 8.41 7.13
N LEU A 121 -11.45 9.09 6.03
CA LEU A 121 -10.39 8.61 5.15
C LEU A 121 -9.10 8.39 5.93
N GLY A 122 -8.65 9.42 6.65
CA GLY A 122 -7.33 9.43 7.30
C GLY A 122 -7.21 8.50 8.49
N THR A 123 -8.31 8.11 9.12
CA THR A 123 -8.32 7.21 10.29
C THR A 123 -8.86 5.81 9.95
N SER A 124 -9.14 5.50 8.68
CA SER A 124 -9.46 4.15 8.22
C SER A 124 -8.23 3.25 8.33
N LEU A 125 -8.42 2.03 8.82
CA LEU A 125 -7.34 1.06 9.07
C LEU A 125 -6.46 0.85 7.84
N ILE A 126 -7.05 0.65 6.67
CA ILE A 126 -6.29 0.39 5.43
C ILE A 126 -5.43 1.59 5.02
N VAL A 127 -5.95 2.83 5.16
CA VAL A 127 -5.20 4.04 4.81
C VAL A 127 -4.04 4.24 5.77
N TRP A 128 -4.29 4.07 7.08
CA TRP A 128 -3.26 4.17 8.09
C TRP A 128 -2.14 3.14 7.87
N THR A 129 -2.50 1.88 7.63
CA THR A 129 -1.51 0.80 7.38
C THR A 129 -0.65 1.09 6.15
N ILE A 130 -1.28 1.47 5.03
CA ILE A 130 -0.57 1.73 3.77
C ILE A 130 0.29 2.99 3.84
N ALA A 131 -0.11 4.00 4.63
CA ALA A 131 0.66 5.23 4.83
C ALA A 131 2.03 5.00 5.49
N HIS A 132 2.19 3.89 6.23
CA HIS A 132 3.46 3.47 6.83
C HIS A 132 4.25 2.48 5.97
N GLY A 133 3.77 2.11 4.79
CA GLY A 133 4.43 1.17 3.87
C GLY A 133 5.32 1.86 2.83
N ILE A 134 6.30 1.12 2.29
CA ILE A 134 7.13 1.55 1.16
C ILE A 134 6.53 0.97 -0.12
N ILE A 135 5.44 1.58 -0.60
CA ILE A 135 4.69 1.10 -1.77
C ILE A 135 4.07 2.26 -2.57
N THR A 136 3.63 1.95 -3.79
CA THR A 136 3.09 2.95 -4.73
C THR A 136 1.73 3.52 -4.34
N ASP A 137 1.05 2.90 -3.41
CA ASP A 137 -0.39 3.02 -3.23
C ASP A 137 -0.84 4.38 -2.68
N MET A 138 -0.05 5.03 -1.81
CA MET A 138 -0.40 6.38 -1.33
C MET A 138 -0.26 7.45 -2.40
N VAL A 139 0.71 7.32 -3.31
CA VAL A 139 0.85 8.20 -4.47
C VAL A 139 -0.33 8.00 -5.42
N LEU A 140 -0.74 6.74 -5.63
CA LEU A 140 -1.93 6.41 -6.41
C LEU A 140 -3.21 6.98 -5.77
N LEU A 141 -3.35 6.91 -4.44
CA LEU A 141 -4.48 7.49 -3.70
C LEU A 141 -4.60 8.98 -3.99
N PHE A 142 -3.50 9.72 -3.83
CA PHE A 142 -3.45 11.15 -4.10
C PHE A 142 -3.83 11.49 -5.54
N ALA A 143 -3.24 10.78 -6.49
CA ALA A 143 -3.52 10.98 -7.91
C ALA A 143 -4.99 10.64 -8.24
N THR A 144 -5.55 9.58 -7.64
CA THR A 144 -6.95 9.19 -7.84
C THR A 144 -7.92 10.20 -7.21
N VAL A 145 -7.62 10.72 -6.00
CA VAL A 145 -8.42 11.80 -5.38
C VAL A 145 -8.47 13.02 -6.29
N GLY A 146 -7.31 13.42 -6.83
CA GLY A 146 -7.20 14.53 -7.78
C GLY A 146 -8.02 14.28 -9.05
N THR A 147 -7.86 13.09 -9.66
CA THR A 147 -8.60 12.70 -10.86
C THR A 147 -10.11 12.73 -10.61
N PHE A 148 -10.59 12.09 -9.54
CA PHE A 148 -12.01 12.04 -9.22
C PHE A 148 -12.61 13.43 -8.94
N TYR A 149 -11.92 14.23 -8.16
CA TYR A 149 -12.38 15.58 -7.82
C TYR A 149 -12.44 16.50 -9.04
N TYR A 150 -11.35 16.60 -9.79
CA TYR A 150 -11.28 17.56 -10.90
C TYR A 150 -12.11 17.12 -12.11
N ALA A 151 -12.22 15.82 -12.39
CA ALA A 151 -13.11 15.30 -13.44
C ALA A 151 -14.58 15.57 -13.08
N TYR A 152 -15.01 15.23 -11.86
CA TYR A 152 -16.37 15.50 -11.41
C TYR A 152 -16.70 17.01 -11.46
N ARG A 153 -15.79 17.85 -10.98
CA ARG A 153 -15.92 19.30 -11.05
C ARG A 153 -15.97 19.81 -12.50
N GLY A 154 -15.13 19.25 -13.36
CA GLY A 154 -15.12 19.59 -14.80
C GLY A 154 -16.46 19.32 -15.47
N LEU A 155 -17.10 18.19 -15.13
CA LEU A 155 -18.44 17.85 -15.61
C LEU A 155 -19.52 18.80 -15.06
N LEU A 156 -19.45 19.16 -13.76
CA LEU A 156 -20.44 20.05 -13.13
C LEU A 156 -20.37 21.48 -13.68
N VAL A 157 -19.18 22.05 -13.79
CA VAL A 157 -19.00 23.45 -14.23
C VAL A 157 -18.75 23.58 -15.73
N LYS A 158 -18.75 22.45 -16.47
CA LYS A 158 -18.52 22.38 -17.93
C LYS A 158 -17.24 23.12 -18.35
N ASN A 159 -16.16 22.98 -17.58
CA ASN A 159 -14.90 23.65 -17.83
C ASN A 159 -13.81 22.64 -18.23
N PRO A 160 -13.28 22.69 -19.47
CA PRO A 160 -12.28 21.73 -19.95
C PRO A 160 -10.94 21.80 -19.20
N TRP A 161 -10.60 22.93 -18.59
CA TRP A 161 -9.37 23.06 -17.81
C TRP A 161 -9.40 22.29 -16.50
N HIS A 162 -10.57 22.13 -15.86
CA HIS A 162 -10.68 21.21 -14.72
C HIS A 162 -10.46 19.76 -15.16
N MET A 163 -10.98 19.39 -16.33
CA MET A 163 -10.72 18.08 -16.90
C MET A 163 -9.24 17.90 -17.27
N ALA A 164 -8.59 18.95 -17.81
CA ALA A 164 -7.15 18.91 -18.07
C ALA A 164 -6.32 18.65 -16.81
N VAL A 165 -6.70 19.26 -15.67
CA VAL A 165 -6.06 18.98 -14.38
C VAL A 165 -6.32 17.54 -13.95
N ALA A 166 -7.54 17.00 -14.15
CA ALA A 166 -7.84 15.59 -13.88
C ALA A 166 -6.96 14.64 -14.69
N TYR A 167 -6.73 14.95 -15.98
CA TYR A 167 -5.81 14.20 -16.84
C TYR A 167 -4.36 14.28 -16.38
N GLY A 168 -3.92 15.42 -15.83
CA GLY A 168 -2.60 15.54 -15.20
C GLY A 168 -2.45 14.59 -14.01
N PHE A 169 -3.45 14.54 -13.12
CA PHE A 169 -3.49 13.57 -12.02
C PHE A 169 -3.55 12.13 -12.51
N ALA A 170 -4.34 11.82 -13.55
CA ALA A 170 -4.37 10.50 -14.17
C ALA A 170 -3.00 10.12 -14.76
N GLY A 171 -2.26 11.09 -15.33
CA GLY A 171 -0.89 10.90 -15.78
C GLY A 171 0.06 10.53 -14.63
N ILE A 172 -0.04 11.21 -13.49
CA ILE A 172 0.70 10.84 -12.26
C ILE A 172 0.33 9.43 -11.82
N ALA A 173 -0.96 9.05 -11.84
CA ALA A 173 -1.40 7.71 -11.51
C ALA A 173 -0.82 6.65 -12.47
N VAL A 174 -0.71 6.95 -13.77
CA VAL A 174 -0.09 6.09 -14.79
C VAL A 174 1.42 5.96 -14.54
N LEU A 175 2.13 7.03 -14.21
CA LEU A 175 3.54 6.99 -13.80
C LEU A 175 3.77 6.29 -12.45
N THR A 176 2.71 6.03 -11.69
CA THR A 176 2.76 5.35 -10.39
C THR A 176 2.48 3.85 -10.50
N LYS A 177 1.43 3.46 -11.21
CA LYS A 177 0.95 2.06 -11.24
C LYS A 177 0.61 1.54 -12.65
N GLY A 178 0.92 2.31 -13.68
CA GLY A 178 0.70 1.94 -15.08
C GLY A 178 -0.70 2.29 -15.60
N PRO A 179 -1.12 1.68 -16.73
CA PRO A 179 -2.33 2.07 -17.47
C PRO A 179 -3.61 2.14 -16.64
N VAL A 180 -3.70 1.35 -15.57
CA VAL A 180 -4.87 1.33 -14.67
C VAL A 180 -5.17 2.71 -14.07
N GLY A 181 -4.16 3.58 -13.93
CA GLY A 181 -4.30 4.96 -13.43
C GLY A 181 -5.21 5.84 -14.30
N LEU A 182 -5.35 5.52 -15.59
CA LEU A 182 -6.26 6.19 -16.51
C LEU A 182 -7.50 5.34 -16.80
N VAL A 183 -7.30 4.03 -17.04
CA VAL A 183 -8.37 3.12 -17.49
C VAL A 183 -9.49 3.00 -16.46
N LEU A 184 -9.15 2.82 -15.19
CA LEU A 184 -10.15 2.68 -14.13
C LEU A 184 -10.99 3.94 -13.94
N PRO A 185 -10.42 5.14 -13.68
CA PRO A 185 -11.22 6.36 -13.58
C PRO A 185 -12.02 6.64 -14.86
N GLY A 186 -11.42 6.47 -16.04
CA GLY A 186 -12.08 6.66 -17.33
C GLY A 186 -13.33 5.79 -17.47
N LEU A 187 -13.20 4.49 -17.19
CA LEU A 187 -14.33 3.55 -17.20
C LEU A 187 -15.45 3.96 -16.24
N LEU A 188 -15.08 4.32 -14.99
CA LEU A 188 -16.06 4.72 -13.97
C LEU A 188 -16.82 5.98 -14.36
N PHE A 189 -16.15 6.99 -14.94
CA PHE A 189 -16.81 8.19 -15.44
C PHE A 189 -17.69 7.91 -16.67
N LEU A 190 -17.29 7.00 -17.55
CA LEU A 190 -18.14 6.54 -18.67
C LEU A 190 -19.40 5.83 -18.15
N ILE A 191 -19.26 4.96 -17.14
CA ILE A 191 -20.41 4.31 -16.49
C ILE A 191 -21.32 5.38 -15.85
N TYR A 192 -20.75 6.36 -15.15
CA TYR A 192 -21.51 7.45 -14.55
C TYR A 192 -22.27 8.26 -15.60
N ALA A 193 -21.64 8.64 -16.71
CA ALA A 193 -22.27 9.36 -17.82
C ALA A 193 -23.36 8.51 -18.49
N GLY A 194 -23.14 7.20 -18.62
CA GLY A 194 -24.13 6.23 -19.16
C GLY A 194 -25.37 6.11 -18.26
N VAL A 195 -25.20 5.98 -16.96
CA VAL A 195 -26.31 5.94 -15.99
C VAL A 195 -27.09 7.26 -15.98
N LYS A 196 -26.41 8.39 -16.16
CA LYS A 196 -27.03 9.71 -16.35
C LYS A 196 -27.66 9.90 -17.72
N ARG A 197 -27.47 8.95 -18.64
CA ARG A 197 -27.92 9.02 -20.05
C ARG A 197 -27.51 10.32 -20.73
N SER A 198 -26.32 10.80 -20.46
CA SER A 198 -25.84 12.12 -20.90
C SER A 198 -24.68 12.02 -21.88
N TRP A 199 -25.00 12.07 -23.18
CA TRP A 199 -23.97 12.11 -24.24
C TRP A 199 -23.07 13.34 -24.15
N SER A 200 -23.61 14.47 -23.65
CA SER A 200 -22.81 15.67 -23.41
C SER A 200 -21.73 15.46 -22.35
N MET A 201 -21.99 14.65 -21.30
CA MET A 201 -20.98 14.25 -20.34
C MET A 201 -19.90 13.38 -20.99
N VAL A 202 -20.28 12.40 -21.82
CA VAL A 202 -19.31 11.58 -22.54
C VAL A 202 -18.37 12.45 -23.38
N LYS A 203 -18.90 13.42 -24.15
CA LYS A 203 -18.06 14.35 -24.92
C LYS A 203 -17.16 15.20 -24.04
N ALA A 204 -17.65 15.62 -22.87
CA ALA A 204 -16.89 16.45 -21.93
C ALA A 204 -15.75 15.70 -21.22
N LEU A 205 -15.76 14.36 -21.25
CA LEU A 205 -14.66 13.55 -20.72
C LEU A 205 -13.40 13.62 -21.60
N PHE A 206 -13.50 13.96 -22.89
CA PHE A 206 -12.38 13.90 -23.86
C PHE A 206 -12.00 15.27 -24.41
N PRO A 207 -11.70 16.30 -23.58
CA PRO A 207 -11.24 17.57 -24.11
C PRO A 207 -9.78 17.45 -24.57
N TRP A 208 -9.45 18.03 -25.72
CA TRP A 208 -8.10 17.98 -26.29
C TRP A 208 -7.02 18.52 -25.34
N GLN A 209 -7.37 19.52 -24.51
CA GLN A 209 -6.48 20.08 -23.48
C GLN A 209 -6.09 19.00 -22.45
N GLY A 210 -7.03 18.16 -22.05
CA GLY A 210 -6.79 17.05 -21.14
C GLY A 210 -5.84 16.01 -21.75
N ILE A 211 -6.10 15.63 -23.00
CA ILE A 211 -5.25 14.67 -23.72
C ILE A 211 -3.82 15.20 -23.83
N LEU A 212 -3.63 16.48 -24.18
CA LEU A 212 -2.30 17.09 -24.25
C LEU A 212 -1.57 17.09 -22.91
N VAL A 213 -2.27 17.46 -21.81
CA VAL A 213 -1.67 17.44 -20.46
C VAL A 213 -1.28 16.04 -20.06
N PHE A 214 -2.15 15.04 -20.32
CA PHE A 214 -1.83 13.64 -20.05
C PHE A 214 -0.59 13.17 -20.80
N LEU A 215 -0.54 13.41 -22.09
CA LEU A 215 0.61 13.04 -22.94
C LEU A 215 1.90 13.74 -22.48
N ALA A 216 1.82 15.04 -22.14
CA ALA A 216 2.97 15.79 -21.64
C ALA A 216 3.51 15.23 -20.30
N VAL A 217 2.65 14.65 -19.46
CA VAL A 217 3.07 14.03 -18.19
C VAL A 217 3.65 12.62 -18.44
N VAL A 218 3.03 11.82 -19.30
CA VAL A 218 3.33 10.37 -19.42
C VAL A 218 4.42 10.10 -20.46
N LEU A 219 4.34 10.73 -21.64
CA LEU A 219 5.22 10.40 -22.77
C LEU A 219 6.72 10.61 -22.50
N PRO A 220 7.18 11.62 -21.74
CA PRO A 220 8.61 11.83 -21.56
C PRO A 220 9.31 10.59 -20.99
N TRP A 221 8.74 9.98 -19.94
CA TRP A 221 9.36 8.79 -19.34
C TRP A 221 9.09 7.51 -20.13
N TYR A 222 7.86 7.26 -20.56
CA TYR A 222 7.55 6.06 -21.35
C TYR A 222 8.26 6.07 -22.71
N GLY A 223 8.39 7.24 -23.34
CA GLY A 223 9.13 7.42 -24.59
C GLY A 223 10.63 7.17 -24.41
N TYR A 224 11.21 7.69 -23.33
CA TYR A 224 12.60 7.42 -22.96
C TYR A 224 12.84 5.91 -22.75
N MET A 225 11.98 5.26 -21.94
CA MET A 225 12.12 3.82 -21.66
C MET A 225 12.01 2.96 -22.92
N TYR A 226 11.07 3.32 -23.83
CA TYR A 226 10.96 2.62 -25.10
C TYR A 226 12.16 2.86 -26.02
N HIS A 227 12.66 4.10 -26.07
CA HIS A 227 13.85 4.42 -26.88
C HIS A 227 15.09 3.70 -26.38
N THR A 228 15.29 3.62 -25.07
CA THR A 228 16.51 3.08 -24.46
C THR A 228 16.47 1.55 -24.33
N HIS A 229 15.32 0.98 -23.93
CA HIS A 229 15.19 -0.45 -23.61
C HIS A 229 14.30 -1.22 -24.60
N GLY A 230 13.67 -0.54 -25.55
CA GLY A 230 12.89 -1.17 -26.63
C GLY A 230 11.81 -2.13 -26.16
N MET A 231 11.76 -3.29 -26.82
CA MET A 231 10.76 -4.33 -26.53
C MET A 231 10.96 -5.05 -25.20
N GLU A 232 12.14 -5.00 -24.61
CA GLU A 232 12.38 -5.58 -23.29
C GLU A 232 11.53 -4.88 -22.22
N PHE A 233 11.52 -3.53 -22.22
CA PHE A 233 10.64 -2.74 -21.38
C PHE A 233 9.17 -3.03 -21.65
N ILE A 234 8.74 -3.09 -22.92
CA ILE A 234 7.34 -3.33 -23.30
C ILE A 234 6.89 -4.71 -22.78
N ASN A 235 7.66 -5.75 -23.05
CA ASN A 235 7.34 -7.12 -22.65
C ASN A 235 7.37 -7.30 -21.12
N GLY A 236 8.35 -6.74 -20.45
CA GLY A 236 8.48 -6.78 -19.00
C GLY A 236 7.35 -5.99 -18.33
N PHE A 237 7.24 -4.71 -18.62
CA PHE A 237 6.29 -3.84 -17.94
C PHE A 237 4.83 -4.03 -18.41
N LEU A 238 4.53 -3.81 -19.70
CA LEU A 238 3.16 -3.91 -20.21
C LEU A 238 2.72 -5.37 -20.35
N GLY A 239 3.58 -6.25 -20.85
CA GLY A 239 3.28 -7.66 -21.04
C GLY A 239 3.08 -8.37 -19.70
N LEU A 240 4.15 -8.59 -18.94
CA LEU A 240 4.13 -9.41 -17.73
C LEU A 240 3.39 -8.72 -16.59
N HIS A 241 3.79 -7.49 -16.26
CA HIS A 241 3.29 -6.82 -15.05
C HIS A 241 1.91 -6.16 -15.18
N ASN A 242 1.36 -6.01 -16.40
CA ASN A 242 0.01 -5.47 -16.61
C ASN A 242 -0.92 -6.49 -17.25
N VAL A 243 -0.70 -6.89 -18.51
CA VAL A 243 -1.62 -7.77 -19.24
C VAL A 243 -1.68 -9.16 -18.63
N THR A 244 -0.54 -9.78 -18.35
CA THR A 244 -0.52 -11.13 -17.77
C THR A 244 -1.13 -11.15 -16.37
N ARG A 245 -0.83 -10.15 -15.50
CA ARG A 245 -1.46 -10.03 -14.17
C ARG A 245 -2.97 -9.82 -14.23
N ALA A 246 -3.47 -9.15 -15.24
CA ALA A 246 -4.90 -8.94 -15.42
C ALA A 246 -5.64 -10.21 -15.85
N THR A 247 -4.99 -11.08 -16.63
CA THR A 247 -5.61 -12.25 -17.28
C THR A 247 -5.26 -13.59 -16.63
N GLN A 248 -4.15 -13.66 -15.91
CA GLN A 248 -3.66 -14.89 -15.26
C GLN A 248 -3.26 -14.59 -13.81
N SER A 249 -3.77 -15.40 -12.88
CA SER A 249 -3.51 -15.20 -11.46
C SER A 249 -2.07 -15.57 -11.10
N GLU A 250 -1.39 -14.65 -10.40
CA GLU A 250 -0.11 -14.89 -9.74
C GLU A 250 -0.30 -15.71 -8.45
N HIS A 251 -1.51 -15.58 -7.85
CA HIS A 251 -1.93 -16.22 -6.60
C HIS A 251 -3.29 -16.88 -6.78
N PRO A 252 -3.37 -18.07 -7.44
CA PRO A 252 -4.65 -18.76 -7.72
C PRO A 252 -5.45 -19.05 -6.45
N GLU A 253 -4.77 -19.32 -5.33
CA GLU A 253 -5.35 -19.65 -4.04
C GLU A 253 -6.22 -18.53 -3.42
N VAL A 254 -5.99 -17.28 -3.80
CA VAL A 254 -6.78 -16.13 -3.33
C VAL A 254 -7.67 -15.52 -4.42
N ASN A 255 -7.73 -16.12 -5.61
CA ASN A 255 -8.51 -15.58 -6.73
C ASN A 255 -10.01 -15.90 -6.61
N HIS A 256 -10.65 -15.42 -5.54
CA HIS A 256 -12.08 -15.55 -5.30
C HIS A 256 -12.84 -14.28 -5.66
N TRP A 257 -14.10 -14.40 -6.13
CA TRP A 257 -14.95 -13.26 -6.48
C TRP A 257 -15.30 -12.36 -5.28
N TRP A 258 -15.30 -12.92 -4.06
CA TRP A 258 -15.60 -12.21 -2.81
C TRP A 258 -14.36 -11.63 -2.12
N TYR A 259 -13.16 -11.80 -2.69
CA TYR A 259 -11.86 -11.45 -2.08
C TYR A 259 -11.82 -10.02 -1.52
N TYR A 260 -12.34 -9.04 -2.24
CA TYR A 260 -12.30 -7.65 -1.80
C TYR A 260 -13.39 -7.27 -0.80
N LEU A 261 -14.41 -8.10 -0.57
CA LEU A 261 -15.46 -7.79 0.39
C LEU A 261 -14.96 -7.75 1.84
N PRO A 262 -14.27 -8.77 2.37
CA PRO A 262 -13.67 -8.70 3.70
C PRO A 262 -12.60 -7.61 3.82
N ILE A 263 -11.83 -7.34 2.75
CA ILE A 263 -10.84 -6.28 2.72
C ILE A 263 -11.51 -4.90 2.85
N PHE A 264 -12.61 -4.68 2.14
CA PHE A 264 -13.42 -3.46 2.29
C PHE A 264 -13.98 -3.32 3.71
N LEU A 265 -14.61 -4.38 4.23
CA LEU A 265 -15.24 -4.35 5.56
C LEU A 265 -14.21 -4.12 6.67
N GLY A 266 -13.10 -4.85 6.63
CA GLY A 266 -12.02 -4.72 7.61
C GLY A 266 -11.19 -3.46 7.43
N GLY A 267 -10.80 -3.15 6.20
CA GLY A 267 -9.96 -1.99 5.88
C GLY A 267 -10.63 -0.64 6.14
N SER A 268 -11.97 -0.59 6.06
CA SER A 268 -12.75 0.61 6.37
C SER A 268 -13.01 0.81 7.88
N LEU A 269 -12.62 -0.15 8.74
CA LEU A 269 -12.75 0.00 10.19
C LEU A 269 -11.99 1.25 10.67
N PRO A 270 -12.50 1.95 11.68
CA PRO A 270 -13.71 1.70 12.48
C PRO A 270 -15.01 2.18 11.80
N TRP A 271 -14.94 2.75 10.59
CA TRP A 271 -16.02 3.49 9.93
C TRP A 271 -16.98 2.64 9.09
N THR A 272 -16.73 1.34 8.97
CA THR A 272 -17.50 0.43 8.11
C THR A 272 -18.99 0.54 8.31
N GLY A 273 -19.46 0.56 9.55
CA GLY A 273 -20.90 0.67 9.83
C GLY A 273 -21.46 2.05 9.48
N ALA A 274 -20.71 3.14 9.71
CA ALA A 274 -21.11 4.48 9.28
C ALA A 274 -21.21 4.57 7.75
N ILE A 275 -20.31 3.92 7.01
CA ILE A 275 -20.33 3.82 5.55
C ILE A 275 -21.58 3.07 5.10
N LEU A 276 -21.84 1.89 5.66
CA LEU A 276 -23.03 1.09 5.34
C LEU A 276 -24.33 1.84 5.67
N TYR A 277 -24.37 2.54 6.80
CA TYR A 277 -25.51 3.38 7.15
C TYR A 277 -25.68 4.55 6.18
N GLY A 278 -24.58 5.17 5.73
CA GLY A 278 -24.58 6.20 4.70
C GLY A 278 -25.10 5.69 3.36
N MET A 279 -24.73 4.47 2.97
CA MET A 279 -25.27 3.79 1.78
C MET A 279 -26.79 3.57 1.91
N TYR A 280 -27.25 3.06 3.06
CA TYR A 280 -28.66 2.85 3.32
C TYR A 280 -29.48 4.15 3.26
N ARG A 281 -28.99 5.22 3.89
CA ARG A 281 -29.65 6.53 3.89
C ARG A 281 -29.63 7.17 2.49
N GLY A 282 -28.49 7.08 1.79
CA GLY A 282 -28.35 7.61 0.43
C GLY A 282 -29.23 6.89 -0.59
N TRP A 283 -29.46 5.59 -0.41
CA TRP A 283 -30.41 4.83 -1.23
C TRP A 283 -31.83 5.42 -1.19
N LYS A 284 -32.25 5.94 -0.04
CA LYS A 284 -33.57 6.56 0.12
C LYS A 284 -33.67 7.94 -0.55
N THR A 285 -32.57 8.71 -0.56
CA THR A 285 -32.54 10.08 -1.10
C THR A 285 -32.15 10.12 -2.58
N ARG A 286 -31.37 9.15 -3.05
CA ARG A 286 -30.92 8.98 -4.43
C ARG A 286 -30.33 10.25 -5.06
N THR A 287 -29.58 11.02 -4.29
CA THR A 287 -28.93 12.23 -4.80
C THR A 287 -27.86 11.90 -5.85
N ASP A 288 -27.50 12.88 -6.67
CA ASP A 288 -26.46 12.73 -7.68
C ASP A 288 -25.07 12.40 -7.07
N GLY A 289 -24.74 13.07 -5.96
CA GLY A 289 -23.53 12.76 -5.20
C GLY A 289 -23.52 11.34 -4.63
N TYR A 290 -24.66 10.81 -4.20
CA TYR A 290 -24.77 9.40 -3.80
C TYR A 290 -24.50 8.46 -4.97
N LEU A 291 -25.14 8.70 -6.12
CA LEU A 291 -24.92 7.89 -7.32
C LEU A 291 -23.44 7.88 -7.74
N TYR A 292 -22.84 9.08 -7.77
CA TYR A 292 -21.42 9.24 -8.04
C TYR A 292 -20.54 8.40 -7.10
N THR A 293 -20.73 8.55 -5.79
CA THR A 293 -19.91 7.83 -4.80
C THR A 293 -20.10 6.32 -4.86
N MET A 294 -21.33 5.84 -5.14
CA MET A 294 -21.61 4.41 -5.30
C MET A 294 -20.92 3.82 -6.54
N ILE A 295 -20.97 4.54 -7.68
CA ILE A 295 -20.29 4.09 -8.91
C ILE A 295 -18.77 4.07 -8.71
N MET A 296 -18.19 5.15 -8.15
CA MET A 296 -16.74 5.22 -7.95
C MET A 296 -16.27 4.17 -6.92
N GLY A 297 -17.02 3.91 -5.86
CA GLY A 297 -16.65 2.95 -4.82
C GLY A 297 -16.82 1.50 -5.25
N TRP A 298 -18.03 1.09 -5.55
CA TRP A 298 -18.33 -0.28 -5.94
C TRP A 298 -17.78 -0.63 -7.33
N GLY A 299 -17.76 0.32 -8.25
CA GLY A 299 -17.15 0.12 -9.56
C GLY A 299 -15.65 -0.18 -9.46
N THR A 300 -14.94 0.48 -8.53
CA THR A 300 -13.53 0.15 -8.24
C THR A 300 -13.37 -1.27 -7.71
N ILE A 301 -14.20 -1.68 -6.73
CA ILE A 301 -14.17 -3.04 -6.19
C ILE A 301 -14.47 -4.07 -7.29
N LEU A 302 -15.51 -3.82 -8.08
CA LEU A 302 -15.92 -4.71 -9.16
C LEU A 302 -14.82 -4.85 -10.21
N PHE A 303 -14.21 -3.73 -10.62
CA PHE A 303 -13.11 -3.74 -11.60
C PHE A 303 -11.97 -4.66 -11.14
N TYR A 304 -11.49 -4.50 -9.91
CA TYR A 304 -10.40 -5.35 -9.41
C TYR A 304 -10.85 -6.79 -9.10
N THR A 305 -12.13 -7.01 -8.81
CA THR A 305 -12.69 -8.36 -8.67
C THR A 305 -12.62 -9.15 -9.99
N MET A 306 -12.76 -8.46 -11.13
CA MET A 306 -12.64 -9.06 -12.45
C MET A 306 -11.19 -9.37 -12.87
N MET A 307 -10.18 -8.76 -12.21
CA MET A 307 -8.78 -9.06 -12.48
C MET A 307 -8.39 -10.42 -11.92
N ALA A 308 -7.56 -11.17 -12.66
CA ALA A 308 -7.12 -12.51 -12.25
C ALA A 308 -6.19 -12.46 -11.02
N THR A 309 -5.16 -11.61 -11.02
CA THR A 309 -4.28 -11.42 -9.87
C THR A 309 -4.89 -10.43 -8.88
N LYS A 310 -4.97 -10.84 -7.62
CA LYS A 310 -5.54 -10.05 -6.53
C LYS A 310 -4.51 -9.78 -5.44
N TYR A 311 -4.39 -8.51 -5.06
CA TYR A 311 -3.63 -8.07 -3.89
C TYR A 311 -4.52 -7.22 -2.98
N PRO A 312 -4.34 -7.27 -1.66
CA PRO A 312 -5.20 -6.52 -0.72
C PRO A 312 -5.28 -5.02 -1.01
N THR A 313 -4.20 -4.45 -1.53
CA THR A 313 -4.09 -3.01 -1.80
C THR A 313 -4.70 -2.58 -3.14
N TYR A 314 -5.14 -3.50 -4.02
CA TYR A 314 -5.60 -3.07 -5.35
C TYR A 314 -6.90 -2.27 -5.29
N ALA A 315 -7.90 -2.75 -4.56
CA ALA A 315 -9.19 -2.07 -4.45
C ALA A 315 -9.24 -0.98 -3.36
N PHE A 316 -8.11 -0.69 -2.68
CA PHE A 316 -8.13 0.21 -1.52
C PHE A 316 -8.55 1.64 -1.87
N ILE A 317 -8.30 2.12 -3.08
CA ILE A 317 -8.72 3.46 -3.52
C ILE A 317 -10.26 3.65 -3.48
N SER A 318 -11.04 2.57 -3.38
CA SER A 318 -12.48 2.64 -3.13
C SER A 318 -12.83 3.33 -1.79
N VAL A 319 -11.87 3.41 -0.87
CA VAL A 319 -12.03 4.11 0.42
C VAL A 319 -12.31 5.61 0.23
N ILE A 320 -11.86 6.21 -0.90
CA ILE A 320 -12.09 7.62 -1.21
C ILE A 320 -13.61 7.92 -1.25
N PRO A 321 -14.40 7.37 -2.20
CA PRO A 321 -15.84 7.63 -2.23
C PRO A 321 -16.57 7.08 -1.00
N PHE A 322 -16.10 6.00 -0.41
CA PHE A 322 -16.73 5.45 0.80
C PHE A 322 -16.52 6.33 2.03
N SER A 323 -15.44 7.10 2.13
CA SER A 323 -15.26 8.08 3.20
C SER A 323 -16.31 9.21 3.14
N LEU A 324 -16.75 9.58 1.94
CA LEU A 324 -17.83 10.56 1.76
C LEU A 324 -19.17 9.98 2.22
N LEU A 325 -19.46 8.72 1.89
CA LEU A 325 -20.66 8.01 2.36
C LEU A 325 -20.63 7.82 3.88
N GLY A 326 -19.47 7.53 4.45
CA GLY A 326 -19.30 7.45 5.90
C GLY A 326 -19.60 8.78 6.60
N ALA A 327 -19.12 9.89 6.06
CA ALA A 327 -19.43 11.23 6.56
C ALA A 327 -20.93 11.53 6.50
N TYR A 328 -21.57 11.19 5.37
CA TYR A 328 -23.04 11.31 5.24
C TYR A 328 -23.78 10.42 6.26
N GLY A 329 -23.27 9.19 6.48
CA GLY A 329 -23.78 8.28 7.50
C GLY A 329 -23.73 8.86 8.90
N VAL A 330 -22.55 9.36 9.33
CA VAL A 330 -22.36 10.00 10.65
C VAL A 330 -23.29 11.21 10.82
N ILE A 331 -23.41 12.06 9.79
CA ILE A 331 -24.32 13.21 9.84
C ILE A 331 -25.77 12.75 9.99
N SER A 332 -26.19 11.73 9.24
CA SER A 332 -27.54 11.18 9.28
C SER A 332 -27.89 10.50 10.61
N LEU A 333 -26.89 10.04 11.38
CA LEU A 333 -27.11 9.48 12.73
C LEU A 333 -27.62 10.52 13.73
N LYS A 334 -27.37 11.84 13.50
CA LYS A 334 -27.86 12.90 14.41
C LYS A 334 -29.38 12.94 14.49
N ASP A 335 -30.04 12.66 13.36
CA ASP A 335 -31.52 12.69 13.25
C ASP A 335 -32.13 11.29 13.38
N ALA A 336 -31.29 10.30 13.64
CA ALA A 336 -31.72 8.92 13.82
C ALA A 336 -32.06 8.58 15.29
N SER A 337 -32.67 7.41 15.49
CA SER A 337 -32.88 6.88 16.84
C SER A 337 -31.53 6.67 17.56
N HIS A 338 -31.59 6.74 18.90
CA HIS A 338 -30.35 6.53 19.70
C HIS A 338 -29.71 5.18 19.42
N ARG A 339 -30.45 4.12 19.16
CA ARG A 339 -29.95 2.80 18.82
C ARG A 339 -29.19 2.77 17.49
N ALA A 340 -29.47 3.67 16.55
CA ALA A 340 -28.78 3.71 15.27
C ALA A 340 -27.27 4.03 15.40
N TRP A 341 -26.85 4.63 16.52
CA TRP A 341 -25.42 4.87 16.77
C TRP A 341 -24.59 3.60 16.87
N TRP A 342 -25.22 2.43 17.07
CA TRP A 342 -24.52 1.14 17.01
C TRP A 342 -23.92 0.82 15.64
N TRP A 343 -24.40 1.45 14.57
CA TRP A 343 -23.71 1.39 13.28
C TRP A 343 -22.28 1.96 13.34
N LEU A 344 -22.04 2.97 14.18
CA LEU A 344 -20.70 3.53 14.41
C LEU A 344 -19.95 2.77 15.51
N LEU A 345 -20.61 2.50 16.63
CA LEU A 345 -19.97 1.93 17.82
C LEU A 345 -19.60 0.47 17.65
N GLY A 346 -20.45 -0.34 17.04
CA GLY A 346 -20.22 -1.78 16.86
C GLY A 346 -18.90 -2.10 16.15
N PRO A 347 -18.71 -1.63 14.91
CA PRO A 347 -17.45 -1.85 14.20
C PRO A 347 -16.21 -1.29 14.92
N THR A 348 -16.36 -0.16 15.62
CA THR A 348 -15.28 0.41 16.42
C THR A 348 -14.85 -0.52 17.55
N LEU A 349 -15.82 -1.01 18.32
CA LEU A 349 -15.56 -1.94 19.42
C LEU A 349 -14.99 -3.26 18.90
N VAL A 350 -15.50 -3.77 17.77
CA VAL A 350 -14.92 -4.96 17.12
C VAL A 350 -13.45 -4.74 16.81
N LEU A 351 -13.07 -3.62 16.21
CA LEU A 351 -11.66 -3.33 15.90
C LEU A 351 -10.81 -3.25 17.17
N TRP A 352 -11.22 -2.43 18.14
CA TRP A 352 -10.42 -2.20 19.34
C TRP A 352 -10.25 -3.47 20.17
N TRP A 353 -11.33 -4.23 20.37
CA TRP A 353 -11.27 -5.48 21.11
C TRP A 353 -10.57 -6.62 20.35
N ALA A 354 -10.73 -6.69 19.02
CA ALA A 354 -9.97 -7.65 18.22
C ALA A 354 -8.46 -7.41 18.34
N LEU A 355 -8.02 -6.15 18.27
CA LEU A 355 -6.61 -5.80 18.47
C LEU A 355 -6.18 -6.08 19.92
N GLY A 356 -6.98 -5.71 20.92
CA GLY A 356 -6.69 -5.99 22.33
C GLY A 356 -6.58 -7.49 22.66
N VAL A 357 -7.52 -8.30 22.16
CA VAL A 357 -7.53 -9.77 22.33
C VAL A 357 -6.40 -10.42 21.52
N GLY A 358 -6.15 -9.93 20.30
CA GLY A 358 -5.05 -10.41 19.45
C GLY A 358 -3.69 -10.38 20.15
N THR A 359 -3.49 -9.47 21.11
CA THR A 359 -2.23 -9.36 21.88
C THR A 359 -1.94 -10.59 22.77
N PHE A 360 -2.93 -11.40 23.09
CA PHE A 360 -2.70 -12.65 23.84
C PHE A 360 -1.97 -13.71 23.01
N PHE A 361 -2.01 -13.58 21.68
CA PHE A 361 -1.35 -14.47 20.73
C PHE A 361 -0.02 -13.92 20.21
N ALA A 362 0.37 -12.70 20.61
CA ALA A 362 1.63 -12.08 20.23
C ALA A 362 2.69 -12.33 21.30
N PRO A 363 3.84 -12.97 20.97
CA PRO A 363 4.86 -13.39 21.94
C PRO A 363 5.76 -12.25 22.43
N TRP A 364 5.56 -11.00 21.95
CA TRP A 364 6.41 -9.84 22.25
C TRP A 364 5.57 -8.62 22.61
N GLY A 365 6.18 -7.63 23.26
CA GLY A 365 5.61 -6.33 23.55
C GLY A 365 4.95 -6.19 24.93
N PHE A 366 4.78 -4.95 25.36
CA PHE A 366 4.10 -4.58 26.61
C PHE A 366 2.58 -4.41 26.40
N TRP A 367 1.93 -5.40 25.89
CA TRP A 367 0.54 -5.39 25.45
C TRP A 367 -0.49 -5.03 26.52
N TRP A 368 -0.10 -5.00 27.81
CA TRP A 368 -0.99 -4.54 28.87
C TRP A 368 -1.41 -3.08 28.70
N ILE A 369 -0.54 -2.23 28.10
CA ILE A 369 -0.86 -0.82 27.79
C ILE A 369 -2.01 -0.77 26.78
N LEU A 370 -1.93 -1.54 25.68
CA LEU A 370 -2.98 -1.59 24.68
C LEU A 370 -4.31 -2.06 25.29
N ARG A 371 -4.29 -3.12 26.10
CA ARG A 371 -5.49 -3.64 26.79
C ARG A 371 -6.11 -2.60 27.70
N ALA A 372 -5.31 -1.91 28.52
CA ALA A 372 -5.79 -0.84 29.40
C ALA A 372 -6.41 0.32 28.58
N VAL A 373 -5.74 0.76 27.52
CA VAL A 373 -6.24 1.82 26.63
C VAL A 373 -7.57 1.43 25.97
N VAL A 374 -7.69 0.20 25.47
CA VAL A 374 -8.94 -0.32 24.87
C VAL A 374 -10.08 -0.29 25.89
N VAL A 375 -9.84 -0.70 27.13
CA VAL A 375 -10.85 -0.64 28.21
C VAL A 375 -11.25 0.81 28.49
N VAL A 376 -10.29 1.71 28.70
CA VAL A 376 -10.55 3.13 29.00
C VAL A 376 -11.34 3.80 27.86
N LEU A 377 -10.91 3.58 26.61
CA LEU A 377 -11.60 4.14 25.44
C LEU A 377 -13.03 3.57 25.29
N THR A 378 -13.22 2.28 25.60
CA THR A 378 -14.54 1.64 25.57
C THR A 378 -15.46 2.26 26.62
N LEU A 379 -14.99 2.45 27.85
CA LEU A 379 -15.76 3.08 28.92
C LEU A 379 -16.09 4.54 28.58
N PHE A 380 -15.13 5.30 28.06
CA PHE A 380 -15.33 6.68 27.65
C PHE A 380 -16.36 6.79 26.51
N LEU A 381 -16.26 5.93 25.49
CA LEU A 381 -17.19 5.88 24.38
C LEU A 381 -18.61 5.47 24.85
N GLY A 382 -18.67 4.50 25.78
CA GLY A 382 -19.91 4.11 26.45
C GLY A 382 -20.56 5.27 27.22
N GLY A 383 -19.75 6.07 27.94
CA GLY A 383 -20.20 7.30 28.59
C GLY A 383 -20.73 8.33 27.59
N CYS A 384 -20.00 8.56 26.47
CA CYS A 384 -20.48 9.45 25.41
C CYS A 384 -21.83 8.98 24.82
N TYR A 385 -22.01 7.67 24.66
CA TYR A 385 -23.28 7.09 24.23
C TYR A 385 -24.39 7.29 25.26
N TRP A 386 -24.13 6.97 26.52
CA TRP A 386 -25.11 7.09 27.62
C TRP A 386 -25.60 8.54 27.80
N TYR A 387 -24.65 9.49 27.86
CA TYR A 387 -24.94 10.91 27.99
C TYR A 387 -25.31 11.61 26.69
N ARG A 388 -25.51 10.86 25.60
CA ARG A 388 -25.93 11.35 24.26
C ARG A 388 -25.00 12.43 23.70
N LYS A 389 -23.69 12.36 23.95
CA LYS A 389 -22.69 13.31 23.44
C LYS A 389 -22.39 13.05 21.96
N ARG A 390 -23.37 13.28 21.08
CA ARG A 390 -23.38 12.89 19.65
C ARG A 390 -22.19 13.42 18.84
N LEU A 391 -21.68 14.61 19.17
CA LEU A 391 -20.53 15.19 18.48
C LEU A 391 -19.20 14.57 18.94
N MET A 392 -19.13 14.13 20.20
CA MET A 392 -17.91 13.52 20.76
C MET A 392 -17.70 12.10 20.25
N MET A 393 -18.76 11.33 19.97
CA MET A 393 -18.63 9.93 19.55
C MET A 393 -17.75 9.75 18.30
N PRO A 394 -18.01 10.41 17.14
CA PRO A 394 -17.16 10.21 15.97
C PRO A 394 -15.72 10.72 16.18
N PHE A 395 -15.53 11.76 16.99
CA PHE A 395 -14.19 12.22 17.36
C PHE A 395 -13.45 11.19 18.22
N THR A 396 -14.12 10.65 19.25
CA THR A 396 -13.55 9.58 20.09
C THR A 396 -13.22 8.33 19.28
N VAL A 397 -14.10 7.94 18.35
CA VAL A 397 -13.86 6.80 17.45
C VAL A 397 -12.57 6.99 16.65
N GLY A 398 -12.42 8.11 15.97
CA GLY A 398 -11.25 8.34 15.13
C GLY A 398 -9.96 8.54 15.93
N MET A 399 -9.97 9.43 16.93
CA MET A 399 -8.78 9.69 17.76
C MET A 399 -8.40 8.48 18.60
N GLY A 400 -9.39 7.78 19.19
CA GLY A 400 -9.14 6.56 19.95
C GLY A 400 -8.55 5.45 19.05
N THR A 401 -9.01 5.33 17.82
CA THR A 401 -8.43 4.41 16.84
C THR A 401 -6.98 4.78 16.52
N LEU A 402 -6.65 6.06 16.32
CA LEU A 402 -5.25 6.47 16.09
C LEU A 402 -4.35 6.14 17.29
N VAL A 403 -4.84 6.32 18.52
CA VAL A 403 -4.08 5.93 19.73
C VAL A 403 -3.85 4.43 19.77
N VAL A 404 -4.90 3.62 19.54
CA VAL A 404 -4.80 2.15 19.49
C VAL A 404 -3.82 1.71 18.41
N LEU A 405 -3.93 2.26 17.20
CA LEU A 405 -3.04 1.93 16.08
C LEU A 405 -1.61 2.40 16.32
N GLY A 406 -1.41 3.54 16.99
CA GLY A 406 -0.07 4.01 17.39
C GLY A 406 0.62 3.03 18.34
N ILE A 407 -0.11 2.46 19.32
CA ILE A 407 0.44 1.43 20.21
C ILE A 407 0.72 0.14 19.42
N VAL A 408 -0.20 -0.26 18.52
CA VAL A 408 0.01 -1.44 17.64
C VAL A 408 1.23 -1.25 16.74
N LEU A 409 1.49 -0.03 16.27
CA LEU A 409 2.70 0.27 15.51
C LEU A 409 3.95 -0.02 16.33
N MET A 410 4.03 0.52 17.53
CA MET A 410 5.21 0.42 18.40
C MET A 410 5.44 -1.02 18.89
N GLU A 411 4.40 -1.66 19.42
CA GLU A 411 4.50 -2.95 20.10
C GLU A 411 4.34 -4.16 19.18
N GLY A 412 3.71 -3.97 18.02
CA GLY A 412 3.39 -5.05 17.09
C GLY A 412 4.09 -4.94 15.74
N LEU A 413 3.93 -3.80 15.06
CA LEU A 413 4.40 -3.67 13.69
C LEU A 413 5.93 -3.56 13.62
N VAL A 414 6.56 -2.84 14.53
CA VAL A 414 8.02 -2.73 14.60
C VAL A 414 8.68 -4.11 14.74
N PRO A 415 8.37 -4.93 15.76
CA PRO A 415 8.97 -6.26 15.86
C PRO A 415 8.55 -7.20 14.72
N PHE A 416 7.31 -7.11 14.22
CA PHE A 416 6.86 -7.92 13.09
C PHE A 416 7.66 -7.66 11.81
N LEU A 417 7.90 -6.39 11.46
CA LEU A 417 8.71 -6.03 10.31
C LEU A 417 10.18 -6.38 10.53
N GLY A 418 10.70 -6.24 11.76
CA GLY A 418 12.03 -6.69 12.13
C GLY A 418 12.26 -8.16 11.82
N LEU A 419 11.28 -9.03 12.12
CA LEU A 419 11.35 -10.46 11.79
C LEU A 419 11.30 -10.76 10.28
N ARG A 420 10.96 -9.78 9.45
CA ARG A 420 10.91 -9.85 7.99
C ARG A 420 11.96 -8.98 7.33
N SER A 421 13.02 -8.65 8.03
CA SER A 421 14.11 -7.79 7.58
C SER A 421 15.44 -8.38 8.01
N SER A 422 16.49 -8.04 7.30
CA SER A 422 17.87 -8.44 7.66
C SER A 422 18.38 -7.77 8.94
N VAL A 423 17.67 -6.76 9.49
CA VAL A 423 18.09 -6.08 10.73
C VAL A 423 18.31 -7.03 11.92
N THR A 424 17.66 -8.20 11.92
CA THR A 424 17.80 -9.21 12.98
C THR A 424 19.09 -10.01 12.92
N TYR A 425 19.84 -9.94 11.80
CA TYR A 425 21.10 -10.67 11.58
C TYR A 425 22.18 -9.83 10.89
N HIS A 426 22.08 -8.49 11.01
CA HIS A 426 23.03 -7.55 10.41
C HIS A 426 24.48 -7.80 10.87
N GLU A 427 24.68 -8.00 12.18
CA GLU A 427 26.02 -8.15 12.76
C GLU A 427 26.73 -9.39 12.21
N GLN A 428 26.00 -10.49 12.03
CA GLN A 428 26.54 -11.73 11.49
C GLN A 428 26.96 -11.56 10.03
N VAL A 429 26.11 -10.92 9.20
CA VAL A 429 26.45 -10.66 7.79
C VAL A 429 27.62 -9.68 7.69
N ARG A 430 27.64 -8.62 8.51
CA ARG A 430 28.69 -7.60 8.51
C ARG A 430 30.04 -8.16 8.95
N SER A 431 30.07 -9.03 9.96
CA SER A 431 31.29 -9.64 10.48
C SER A 431 31.82 -10.77 9.59
N PHE A 432 30.99 -11.27 8.68
CA PHE A 432 31.39 -12.36 7.80
C PHE A 432 32.14 -11.84 6.58
N HIS A 433 33.36 -12.37 6.38
CA HIS A 433 34.23 -12.05 5.24
C HIS A 433 34.20 -13.22 4.24
N GLY A 434 33.26 -13.17 3.30
CA GLY A 434 33.10 -14.18 2.27
C GLY A 434 31.78 -14.02 1.53
N PRO A 435 31.49 -14.87 0.54
CA PRO A 435 30.24 -14.85 -0.19
C PRO A 435 29.06 -15.21 0.71
N VAL A 436 27.93 -14.50 0.50
CA VAL A 436 26.67 -14.70 1.21
C VAL A 436 25.65 -15.29 0.25
N TYR A 437 24.95 -16.33 0.67
CA TYR A 437 23.96 -17.03 -0.13
C TYR A 437 22.59 -17.00 0.51
N TYR A 438 21.54 -16.82 -0.32
CA TYR A 438 20.14 -17.06 0.08
C TYR A 438 19.70 -18.43 -0.45
N TYR A 439 19.48 -19.38 0.43
CA TYR A 439 19.00 -20.71 0.04
C TYR A 439 17.48 -20.80 0.15
N GLY A 440 16.82 -20.94 -1.00
CA GLY A 440 15.35 -21.01 -1.10
C GLY A 440 14.60 -19.71 -0.78
N GLU A 441 15.30 -18.67 -0.37
CA GLU A 441 14.74 -17.36 0.00
C GLU A 441 15.04 -16.29 -1.06
N TYR A 442 14.30 -15.19 -0.97
CA TYR A 442 14.55 -13.97 -1.73
C TYR A 442 14.33 -12.76 -0.82
N ALA A 443 15.33 -11.95 -0.65
CA ALA A 443 15.29 -10.75 0.15
C ALA A 443 16.21 -9.67 -0.42
N ALA A 444 15.79 -8.42 -0.38
CA ALA A 444 16.59 -7.28 -0.83
C ALA A 444 17.01 -6.36 0.32
N SER A 445 16.66 -6.72 1.57
CA SER A 445 17.02 -5.92 2.75
C SER A 445 18.52 -5.99 3.07
N VAL A 446 19.21 -7.12 2.81
CA VAL A 446 20.68 -7.20 3.00
C VAL A 446 21.42 -6.21 2.10
N PRO A 447 21.25 -6.21 0.77
CA PRO A 447 21.93 -5.22 -0.08
C PRO A 447 21.46 -3.78 0.18
N TYR A 448 20.23 -3.61 0.66
CA TYR A 448 19.76 -2.29 1.05
C TYR A 448 20.54 -1.72 2.24
N TYR A 449 20.75 -2.51 3.30
CA TYR A 449 21.38 -2.04 4.54
C TYR A 449 22.90 -2.20 4.57
N LEU A 450 23.46 -3.24 3.94
CA LEU A 450 24.84 -3.67 4.17
C LEU A 450 25.76 -3.60 2.94
N ASP A 451 25.28 -3.16 1.79
CA ASP A 451 26.02 -3.13 0.52
C ASP A 451 26.64 -4.49 0.12
N VAL A 452 26.08 -5.58 0.63
CA VAL A 452 26.43 -6.96 0.29
C VAL A 452 25.35 -7.52 -0.62
N THR A 453 25.73 -8.04 -1.79
CA THR A 453 24.77 -8.67 -2.72
C THR A 453 24.83 -10.19 -2.54
N PRO A 454 23.86 -10.82 -1.84
CA PRO A 454 23.82 -12.27 -1.71
C PRO A 454 23.53 -12.94 -3.04
N VAL A 455 24.04 -14.15 -3.22
CA VAL A 455 23.74 -15.00 -4.36
C VAL A 455 22.57 -15.94 -3.98
N ARG A 456 21.54 -15.96 -4.80
CA ARG A 456 20.41 -16.85 -4.58
C ARG A 456 20.74 -18.27 -4.99
N VAL A 457 20.37 -19.23 -4.15
CA VAL A 457 20.45 -20.66 -4.46
C VAL A 457 19.03 -21.20 -4.57
N GLU A 458 18.71 -21.79 -5.70
CA GLU A 458 17.43 -22.43 -5.90
C GLU A 458 17.53 -23.89 -5.40
N PRO A 459 16.68 -24.30 -4.41
CA PRO A 459 16.59 -25.70 -3.97
C PRO A 459 16.19 -26.60 -5.13
N SER A 460 16.58 -27.87 -5.07
CA SER A 460 16.22 -28.86 -6.08
C SER A 460 14.70 -28.98 -6.26
N PRO A 461 14.20 -29.37 -7.45
CA PRO A 461 12.77 -29.56 -7.69
C PRO A 461 12.09 -30.49 -6.67
N GLU A 462 12.81 -31.51 -6.19
CA GLU A 462 12.32 -32.46 -5.18
C GLU A 462 12.06 -31.76 -3.84
N ARG A 463 12.97 -30.88 -3.41
CA ARG A 463 12.82 -30.10 -2.17
C ARG A 463 11.74 -29.04 -2.30
N LEU A 464 11.62 -28.38 -3.45
CA LEU A 464 10.54 -27.44 -3.70
C LEU A 464 9.15 -28.11 -3.65
N ALA A 465 9.04 -29.32 -4.24
CA ALA A 465 7.79 -30.10 -4.23
C ALA A 465 7.37 -30.51 -2.81
N LYS A 466 8.33 -30.86 -1.94
CA LYS A 466 8.07 -31.24 -0.53
C LYS A 466 7.36 -30.13 0.27
N TYR A 467 7.65 -28.87 -0.03
CA TYR A 467 7.02 -27.73 0.65
C TYR A 467 5.88 -27.08 -0.16
N ASN A 468 5.36 -27.76 -1.17
CA ASN A 468 4.30 -27.25 -2.05
C ASN A 468 4.61 -25.87 -2.66
N VAL A 469 5.89 -25.57 -2.87
CA VAL A 469 6.31 -24.33 -3.51
C VAL A 469 6.08 -24.46 -5.03
N GLN A 470 4.88 -24.11 -5.47
CA GLN A 470 4.58 -24.04 -6.90
C GLN A 470 5.25 -22.79 -7.49
N ARG A 471 6.28 -22.99 -8.28
CA ARG A 471 6.89 -21.90 -9.05
C ARG A 471 6.43 -22.01 -10.49
N SER A 472 5.69 -21.03 -10.94
CA SER A 472 5.39 -20.90 -12.35
C SER A 472 6.63 -20.38 -13.08
N ALA A 473 7.11 -21.08 -14.10
CA ALA A 473 8.22 -20.64 -14.96
C ALA A 473 7.99 -19.21 -15.50
N LYS A 474 6.73 -18.83 -15.70
CA LYS A 474 6.32 -17.51 -16.18
C LYS A 474 6.65 -16.37 -15.19
N TRP A 475 6.58 -16.65 -13.88
CA TRP A 475 6.86 -15.67 -12.83
C TRP A 475 8.32 -15.71 -12.35
N ASN A 476 9.09 -16.75 -12.72
CA ASN A 476 10.52 -16.84 -12.40
C ASN A 476 11.35 -15.76 -13.10
N GLY A 477 10.95 -15.32 -14.29
CA GLY A 477 11.61 -14.24 -15.04
C GLY A 477 11.59 -12.85 -14.37
N LYS A 478 10.88 -12.71 -13.24
CA LYS A 478 10.92 -11.47 -12.43
C LYS A 478 12.19 -11.33 -11.60
N ASN A 479 12.90 -12.42 -11.38
CA ASN A 479 14.01 -12.42 -10.44
C ASN A 479 15.31 -12.17 -11.18
N VAL A 480 15.89 -11.00 -10.95
CA VAL A 480 17.19 -10.58 -11.51
C VAL A 480 18.34 -10.70 -10.51
N MET A 481 18.08 -11.22 -9.30
CA MET A 481 19.13 -11.49 -8.33
C MET A 481 20.11 -12.53 -8.87
N PRO A 482 21.44 -12.34 -8.70
CA PRO A 482 22.43 -13.36 -9.06
C PRO A 482 22.06 -14.71 -8.45
N GLN A 483 22.07 -15.79 -9.26
CA GLN A 483 21.67 -17.09 -8.75
C GLN A 483 22.59 -18.21 -9.24
N ILE A 484 22.70 -19.26 -8.43
CA ILE A 484 23.36 -20.54 -8.75
C ILE A 484 22.42 -21.71 -8.43
N GLU A 485 22.73 -22.86 -9.01
CA GLU A 485 22.03 -24.12 -8.69
C GLU A 485 22.52 -24.71 -7.35
N GLU A 486 21.66 -25.51 -6.71
CA GLU A 486 21.98 -26.20 -5.45
C GLU A 486 23.25 -27.07 -5.54
N GLN A 487 23.42 -27.75 -6.67
CA GLN A 487 24.59 -28.61 -6.91
C GLN A 487 25.92 -27.82 -6.91
N GLU A 488 25.88 -26.60 -7.43
CA GLU A 488 27.07 -25.72 -7.42
C GLU A 488 27.36 -25.24 -5.99
N LEU A 489 26.38 -24.88 -5.19
CA LEU A 489 26.57 -24.57 -3.77
C LEU A 489 27.22 -25.75 -3.02
N PHE A 490 26.73 -26.97 -3.26
CA PHE A 490 27.25 -28.17 -2.61
C PHE A 490 28.71 -28.45 -3.01
N ARG A 491 29.06 -28.26 -4.28
CA ARG A 491 30.43 -28.38 -4.78
C ARG A 491 31.38 -27.41 -4.09
N ARG A 492 30.94 -26.13 -3.95
CA ARG A 492 31.72 -25.09 -3.27
C ARG A 492 31.92 -25.39 -1.78
N LEU A 493 30.88 -25.89 -1.10
CA LEU A 493 30.99 -26.35 0.30
C LEU A 493 32.01 -27.49 0.44
N GLN A 494 31.94 -28.48 -0.44
CA GLN A 494 32.85 -29.63 -0.43
C GLN A 494 34.30 -29.24 -0.77
N SER A 495 34.50 -28.17 -1.54
CA SER A 495 35.85 -27.64 -1.84
C SER A 495 36.45 -26.81 -0.69
N GLY A 496 35.71 -26.60 0.41
CA GLY A 496 36.15 -25.81 1.57
C GLY A 496 36.02 -24.31 1.39
N GLU A 497 35.19 -23.84 0.43
CA GLU A 497 34.92 -22.41 0.27
C GLU A 497 34.19 -21.86 1.50
N ARG A 498 34.75 -20.79 2.08
CA ARG A 498 34.12 -20.13 3.24
C ARG A 498 32.91 -19.34 2.79
N MET A 499 31.73 -19.64 3.36
CA MET A 499 30.47 -19.00 2.97
C MET A 499 29.49 -18.87 4.13
N LEU A 500 28.55 -17.91 4.00
CA LEU A 500 27.39 -17.73 4.88
C LEU A 500 26.11 -18.01 4.10
N ILE A 501 25.30 -18.92 4.61
CA ILE A 501 24.00 -19.29 4.01
C ILE A 501 22.88 -18.76 4.90
N ILE A 502 21.99 -17.98 4.33
CA ILE A 502 20.79 -17.45 4.96
C ILE A 502 19.59 -18.23 4.42
N THR A 503 18.82 -18.85 5.30
CA THR A 503 17.69 -19.69 4.90
C THR A 503 16.59 -19.72 5.96
N ASN A 504 15.45 -20.35 5.69
CA ASN A 504 14.39 -20.57 6.67
C ASN A 504 14.64 -21.88 7.46
N LYS A 505 13.83 -22.08 8.54
CA LYS A 505 13.99 -23.24 9.42
C LYS A 505 13.87 -24.58 8.71
N ASN A 506 12.96 -24.67 7.73
CA ASN A 506 12.71 -25.94 7.03
C ASN A 506 13.90 -26.33 6.16
N TYR A 507 14.34 -25.41 5.31
CA TYR A 507 15.50 -25.65 4.46
C TYR A 507 16.81 -25.73 5.27
N GLY A 508 16.94 -24.96 6.36
CA GLY A 508 18.09 -25.05 7.27
C GLY A 508 18.25 -26.46 7.83
N LYS A 509 17.16 -27.03 8.37
CA LYS A 509 17.18 -28.41 8.87
C LYS A 509 17.53 -29.42 7.78
N GLU A 510 16.97 -29.26 6.57
CA GLU A 510 17.31 -30.16 5.45
C GLU A 510 18.76 -30.07 5.00
N LEU A 511 19.36 -28.89 5.02
CA LEU A 511 20.78 -28.72 4.70
C LEU A 511 21.65 -29.39 5.77
N GLU A 512 21.32 -29.23 7.05
CA GLU A 512 22.01 -29.89 8.17
C GLU A 512 21.93 -31.41 8.12
N GLU A 513 20.77 -31.97 7.71
CA GLU A 513 20.53 -33.42 7.58
C GLU A 513 21.06 -34.00 6.25
N SER A 514 21.50 -33.15 5.30
CA SER A 514 22.02 -33.59 4.00
C SER A 514 23.50 -33.97 4.03
N SER A 515 24.01 -34.49 2.90
CA SER A 515 25.43 -34.84 2.73
C SER A 515 26.40 -33.68 2.95
N VAL A 516 25.92 -32.45 2.85
CA VAL A 516 26.71 -31.24 3.10
C VAL A 516 26.65 -30.73 4.52
N GLY A 517 25.77 -31.25 5.36
CA GLY A 517 25.60 -30.83 6.76
C GLY A 517 26.87 -30.93 7.59
N GLN A 518 27.73 -31.91 7.29
CA GLN A 518 29.02 -32.05 7.96
C GLN A 518 29.97 -30.86 7.76
N TYR A 519 29.79 -30.07 6.69
CA TYR A 519 30.58 -28.88 6.36
C TYR A 519 29.94 -27.59 6.89
N LEU A 520 28.76 -27.67 7.54
CA LEU A 520 28.00 -26.53 8.01
C LEU A 520 27.98 -26.47 9.53
N GLU A 521 28.02 -25.26 10.05
CA GLU A 521 27.79 -24.95 11.45
C GLU A 521 26.67 -23.91 11.56
N ARG A 522 25.77 -24.10 12.52
CA ARG A 522 24.62 -23.22 12.72
C ARG A 522 24.97 -22.10 13.70
N ASP A 523 24.64 -20.87 13.30
CA ASP A 523 24.65 -19.71 14.19
C ASP A 523 23.28 -19.59 14.89
N GLU A 524 23.25 -19.53 16.22
CA GLU A 524 22.00 -19.56 17.03
C GLU A 524 21.18 -18.26 16.98
N SER A 525 21.52 -17.29 16.19
CA SER A 525 21.16 -15.90 16.35
C SER A 525 19.75 -15.46 15.96
N SER A 526 18.86 -16.29 15.37
CA SER A 526 17.54 -15.79 14.90
C SER A 526 16.39 -16.79 15.02
N SER A 527 15.21 -16.29 15.39
CA SER A 527 14.00 -17.10 15.59
C SER A 527 13.30 -17.56 14.30
N LYS A 528 13.49 -16.90 13.18
CA LYS A 528 12.85 -17.21 11.87
C LYS A 528 13.84 -17.60 10.79
N VAL A 529 14.96 -16.94 10.74
CA VAL A 529 16.02 -17.15 9.76
C VAL A 529 17.08 -18.03 10.40
N VAL A 530 17.58 -19.00 9.67
CA VAL A 530 18.72 -19.85 10.05
C VAL A 530 19.92 -19.34 9.29
N LEU A 531 20.99 -19.07 10.01
CA LEU A 531 22.29 -18.76 9.47
C LEU A 531 23.17 -20.01 9.60
N LEU A 532 23.74 -20.45 8.48
CA LEU A 532 24.69 -21.56 8.43
C LEU A 532 25.99 -21.01 7.83
N HIS A 533 27.11 -21.25 8.49
CA HIS A 533 28.42 -20.92 7.93
C HIS A 533 29.21 -22.19 7.66
N SER A 534 30.09 -22.15 6.70
CA SER A 534 31.06 -23.22 6.44
C SER A 534 32.04 -23.33 7.61
N LYS A 535 32.34 -24.54 8.02
CA LYS A 535 33.35 -24.85 9.04
C LYS A 535 34.73 -24.47 8.62
#